data_a239f44e6a6567f7878a4423ed28b8f7
#
_entry.id   a239f44e6a6567f7878a4423ed28b8f7
#
_cell.length_a   1.000
_cell.length_b   1.000
_cell.length_c   1.000
_cell.angle_alpha   90.00
_cell.angle_beta   90.00
_cell.angle_gamma   90.00
#
_symmetry.space_group_name_H-M   'P 1'
#
loop_
_entity.id
_entity.type
_entity.pdbx_description
1 polymer ?
#
loop_
_entity_poly.entity_id
_entity_poly.type
_entity_poly.pdbx_seq_one_letter_code
_entity_poly.pdbx_strand_id
1 'polypeptide(L)'
;LKAEDENDFELYSNDSLIAAFAKVADAVRVGALVISGIALLAASVGIMNIMLVSVTERTKEIGIRKSIGARRISILTQFLIEAVVISLAGGAAGILFGVIVGNALAVWMKAAIVFPWDWAAIGLIVCTVIGVGAGLYPAVKASRLDPIESLRFE
;
A
#
# COMPACT_ATOMS: atom_id res chain seq x y z
N LEU A 1 2.64 -24.25 -57.04
CA LEU A 1 2.94 -24.82 -55.72
C LEU A 1 3.87 -23.88 -54.95
N LYS A 2 3.44 -23.41 -53.75
CA LYS A 2 4.23 -22.96 -52.58
C LYS A 2 4.43 -21.50 -52.32
N ALA A 3 3.37 -20.68 -52.42
CA ALA A 3 3.32 -19.43 -51.68
C ALA A 3 2.59 -19.57 -50.31
N GLU A 4 1.80 -20.62 -50.08
CA GLU A 4 1.07 -20.86 -48.83
C GLU A 4 1.96 -21.43 -47.70
N ASP A 5 2.95 -22.27 -48.03
CA ASP A 5 3.85 -22.90 -47.07
C ASP A 5 4.82 -21.89 -46.40
N GLU A 6 5.21 -20.81 -47.10
CA GLU A 6 6.14 -19.81 -46.61
C GLU A 6 5.44 -18.84 -45.63
N ASN A 7 4.17 -18.51 -45.86
CA ASN A 7 3.35 -17.73 -44.98
C ASN A 7 3.00 -18.45 -43.66
N ASP A 8 2.83 -19.76 -43.68
CA ASP A 8 2.52 -20.54 -42.48
C ASP A 8 3.70 -20.61 -41.53
N PHE A 9 4.95 -20.68 -42.00
CA PHE A 9 6.13 -20.66 -41.15
C PHE A 9 6.35 -19.30 -40.50
N GLU A 10 6.07 -18.20 -41.18
CA GLU A 10 6.19 -16.84 -40.60
C GLU A 10 5.09 -16.59 -39.56
N LEU A 11 3.85 -17.06 -39.79
CA LEU A 11 2.76 -16.94 -38.80
C LEU A 11 3.05 -17.77 -37.53
N TYR A 12 3.49 -19.02 -37.67
CA TYR A 12 3.88 -19.87 -36.54
C TYR A 12 5.07 -19.27 -35.75
N SER A 13 6.04 -18.67 -36.42
CA SER A 13 7.18 -18.03 -35.81
C SER A 13 6.75 -16.77 -34.99
N ASN A 14 5.86 -15.96 -35.55
CA ASN A 14 5.35 -14.77 -34.90
C ASN A 14 4.50 -15.11 -33.65
N ASP A 15 3.61 -16.11 -33.76
CA ASP A 15 2.77 -16.55 -32.65
C ASP A 15 3.61 -17.13 -31.49
N SER A 16 4.64 -17.90 -31.82
CA SER A 16 5.55 -18.46 -30.82
C SER A 16 6.37 -17.38 -30.12
N LEU A 17 6.81 -16.35 -30.84
CA LEU A 17 7.51 -15.19 -30.28
C LEU A 17 6.58 -14.38 -29.36
N ILE A 18 5.35 -14.06 -29.80
CA ILE A 18 4.36 -13.36 -28.98
C ILE A 18 4.07 -14.13 -27.71
N ALA A 19 3.89 -15.46 -27.79
CA ALA A 19 3.67 -16.32 -26.63
C ALA A 19 4.88 -16.32 -25.67
N ALA A 20 6.10 -16.30 -26.20
CA ALA A 20 7.30 -16.21 -25.38
C ALA A 20 7.41 -14.86 -24.66
N PHE A 21 7.15 -13.76 -25.35
CA PHE A 21 7.11 -12.43 -24.74
C PHE A 21 6.02 -12.33 -23.68
N ALA A 22 4.83 -12.87 -23.93
CA ALA A 22 3.75 -12.89 -22.95
C ALA A 22 4.15 -13.64 -21.67
N LYS A 23 4.80 -14.79 -21.79
CA LYS A 23 5.31 -15.54 -20.62
C LYS A 23 6.34 -14.76 -19.83
N VAL A 24 7.26 -14.07 -20.49
CA VAL A 24 8.25 -13.23 -19.82
C VAL A 24 7.57 -12.05 -19.12
N ALA A 25 6.63 -11.38 -19.79
CA ALA A 25 5.87 -10.27 -19.21
C ALA A 25 5.06 -10.73 -17.97
N ASP A 26 4.43 -11.90 -18.03
CA ASP A 26 3.70 -12.46 -16.89
C ASP A 26 4.65 -12.83 -15.73
N ALA A 27 5.80 -13.40 -16.01
CA ALA A 27 6.80 -13.69 -14.97
C ALA A 27 7.30 -12.42 -14.28
N VAL A 28 7.58 -11.36 -15.05
CA VAL A 28 7.96 -10.04 -14.51
C VAL A 28 6.83 -9.44 -13.67
N ARG A 29 5.59 -9.53 -14.14
CA ARG A 29 4.40 -9.04 -13.43
C ARG A 29 4.21 -9.75 -12.10
N VAL A 30 4.29 -11.08 -12.08
CA VAL A 30 4.19 -11.88 -10.85
C VAL A 30 5.33 -11.55 -9.89
N GLY A 31 6.56 -11.45 -10.39
CA GLY A 31 7.71 -11.04 -9.58
C GLY A 31 7.51 -9.66 -8.95
N ALA A 32 7.02 -8.68 -9.72
CA ALA A 32 6.73 -7.35 -9.22
C ALA A 32 5.62 -7.36 -8.14
N LEU A 33 4.57 -8.17 -8.32
CA LEU A 33 3.51 -8.31 -7.32
C LEU A 33 4.02 -8.91 -6.00
N VAL A 34 4.90 -9.92 -6.06
CA VAL A 34 5.51 -10.53 -4.88
C VAL A 34 6.38 -9.52 -4.14
N ILE A 35 7.27 -8.82 -4.84
CA ILE A 35 8.14 -7.79 -4.25
C ILE A 35 7.30 -6.67 -3.63
N SER A 36 6.26 -6.20 -4.33
CA SER A 36 5.35 -5.18 -3.82
C SER A 36 4.62 -5.66 -2.57
N GLY A 37 4.18 -6.91 -2.52
CA GLY A 37 3.55 -7.51 -1.35
C GLY A 37 4.48 -7.50 -0.13
N ILE A 38 5.74 -7.89 -0.31
CA ILE A 38 6.75 -7.86 0.76
C ILE A 38 7.01 -6.41 1.23
N ALA A 39 7.14 -5.47 0.30
CA ALA A 39 7.32 -4.05 0.62
C ALA A 39 6.14 -3.49 1.41
N LEU A 40 4.90 -3.86 1.05
CA LEU A 40 3.69 -3.47 1.78
C LEU A 40 3.64 -4.04 3.20
N LEU A 41 4.07 -5.29 3.40
CA LEU A 41 4.19 -5.87 4.74
C LEU A 41 5.21 -5.12 5.58
N ALA A 42 6.38 -4.79 5.03
CA ALA A 42 7.38 -3.99 5.71
C ALA A 42 6.86 -2.60 6.08
N ALA A 43 6.15 -1.93 5.16
CA ALA A 43 5.50 -0.64 5.43
C ALA A 43 4.44 -0.73 6.53
N SER A 44 3.66 -1.83 6.57
CA SER A 44 2.67 -2.10 7.64
C SER A 44 3.32 -2.14 9.02
N VAL A 45 4.46 -2.83 9.15
CA VAL A 45 5.25 -2.85 10.40
C VAL A 45 5.78 -1.46 10.74
N GLY A 46 6.21 -0.68 9.74
CA GLY A 46 6.63 0.71 9.93
C GLY A 46 5.53 1.59 10.50
N ILE A 47 4.32 1.54 9.92
CA ILE A 47 3.14 2.28 10.42
C ILE A 47 2.82 1.86 11.85
N MET A 48 2.80 0.56 12.15
CA MET A 48 2.52 0.05 13.48
C MET A 48 3.52 0.59 14.52
N ASN A 49 4.82 0.62 14.18
CA ASN A 49 5.87 1.12 15.07
C ASN A 49 5.71 2.62 15.33
N ILE A 50 5.47 3.44 14.28
CA ILE A 50 5.21 4.88 14.41
C ILE A 50 4.01 5.12 15.33
N MET A 51 2.93 4.38 15.13
CA MET A 51 1.73 4.50 15.94
C MET A 51 1.94 4.08 17.39
N LEU A 52 2.74 3.03 17.65
CA LEU A 52 3.09 2.62 19.02
C LEU A 52 3.90 3.71 19.74
N VAL A 53 4.86 4.33 19.07
CA VAL A 53 5.62 5.47 19.61
C VAL A 53 4.68 6.65 19.89
N SER A 54 3.82 7.00 18.94
CA SER A 54 2.83 8.07 19.11
C SER A 54 1.90 7.83 20.32
N VAL A 55 1.46 6.59 20.53
CA VAL A 55 0.64 6.23 21.71
C VAL A 55 1.43 6.42 23.00
N THR A 56 2.72 6.01 23.05
CA THR A 56 3.54 6.18 24.25
C THR A 56 3.82 7.64 24.56
N GLU A 57 4.13 8.46 23.57
CA GLU A 57 4.36 9.90 23.72
C GLU A 57 3.09 10.64 24.18
N ARG A 58 1.91 10.21 23.75
CA ARG A 58 0.61 10.82 24.10
C ARG A 58 -0.11 10.12 25.24
N THR A 59 0.56 9.24 26.01
CA THR A 59 -0.07 8.46 27.10
C THR A 59 -0.76 9.34 28.11
N LYS A 60 -0.14 10.44 28.56
CA LYS A 60 -0.70 11.39 29.53
C LYS A 60 -1.94 12.11 28.96
N GLU A 61 -1.92 12.51 27.71
CA GLU A 61 -3.05 13.15 27.04
C GLU A 61 -4.25 12.19 26.95
N ILE A 62 -4.00 10.92 26.59
CA ILE A 62 -5.04 9.88 26.54
C ILE A 62 -5.62 9.65 27.93
N GLY A 63 -4.77 9.63 28.98
CA GLY A 63 -5.18 9.50 30.36
C GLY A 63 -6.12 10.64 30.80
N ILE A 64 -5.77 11.89 30.49
CA ILE A 64 -6.61 13.06 30.79
C ILE A 64 -7.97 12.93 30.07
N ARG A 65 -8.00 12.63 28.78
CA ARG A 65 -9.25 12.48 28.03
C ARG A 65 -10.15 11.40 28.63
N LYS A 66 -9.58 10.28 29.08
CA LYS A 66 -10.33 9.21 29.75
C LYS A 66 -10.85 9.62 31.11
N SER A 67 -10.08 10.38 31.89
CA SER A 67 -10.48 10.88 33.22
C SER A 67 -11.70 11.82 33.14
N ILE A 68 -11.83 12.58 32.04
CA ILE A 68 -13.01 13.43 31.77
C ILE A 68 -14.13 12.68 31.03
N GLY A 69 -14.05 11.35 30.91
CA GLY A 69 -15.16 10.51 30.43
C GLY A 69 -15.12 10.14 28.95
N ALA A 70 -14.00 10.28 28.25
CA ALA A 70 -13.89 9.84 26.85
C ALA A 70 -14.13 8.32 26.73
N ARG A 71 -14.99 7.93 25.79
CA ARG A 71 -15.29 6.51 25.52
C ARG A 71 -14.10 5.83 24.86
N ARG A 72 -13.86 4.57 25.21
CA ARG A 72 -12.79 3.74 24.60
C ARG A 72 -12.85 3.73 23.07
N ILE A 73 -14.05 3.64 22.52
CA ILE A 73 -14.26 3.63 21.06
C ILE A 73 -13.83 4.94 20.40
N SER A 74 -14.00 6.07 21.08
CA SER A 74 -13.61 7.38 20.55
C SER A 74 -12.09 7.47 20.40
N ILE A 75 -11.33 6.97 21.37
CA ILE A 75 -9.86 6.91 21.32
C ILE A 75 -9.42 5.92 20.24
N LEU A 76 -10.03 4.73 20.18
CA LEU A 76 -9.72 3.71 19.18
C LEU A 76 -9.92 4.25 17.77
N THR A 77 -11.08 4.84 17.48
CA THR A 77 -11.37 5.38 16.14
C THR A 77 -10.44 6.52 15.76
N GLN A 78 -10.05 7.38 16.69
CA GLN A 78 -9.10 8.46 16.44
C GLN A 78 -7.76 7.92 15.95
N PHE A 79 -7.14 6.99 16.70
CA PHE A 79 -5.86 6.40 16.32
C PHE A 79 -5.94 5.55 15.05
N LEU A 80 -7.09 4.88 14.82
CA LEU A 80 -7.31 4.10 13.60
C LEU A 80 -7.39 5.01 12.36
N ILE A 81 -8.12 6.13 12.47
CA ILE A 81 -8.19 7.13 11.38
C ILE A 81 -6.80 7.71 11.12
N GLU A 82 -6.02 8.02 12.16
CA GLU A 82 -4.65 8.54 12.02
C GLU A 82 -3.76 7.56 11.22
N ALA A 83 -3.82 6.27 11.54
CA ALA A 83 -3.08 5.23 10.80
C ALA A 83 -3.53 5.13 9.32
N VAL A 84 -4.83 5.19 9.06
CA VAL A 84 -5.38 5.16 7.70
C VAL A 84 -4.97 6.40 6.92
N VAL A 85 -4.99 7.58 7.53
CA VAL A 85 -4.55 8.83 6.88
C VAL A 85 -3.07 8.76 6.50
N ILE A 86 -2.21 8.27 7.40
CA ILE A 86 -0.78 8.09 7.12
C ILE A 86 -0.58 7.13 5.95
N SER A 87 -1.29 5.99 5.96
CA SER A 87 -1.21 5.00 4.88
C SER A 87 -1.71 5.54 3.54
N LEU A 88 -2.81 6.27 3.53
CA LEU A 88 -3.36 6.89 2.32
C LEU A 88 -2.45 8.00 1.77
N ALA A 89 -1.89 8.83 2.63
CA ALA A 89 -0.95 9.88 2.23
C ALA A 89 0.30 9.27 1.58
N GLY A 90 0.89 8.24 2.20
CA GLY A 90 2.01 7.50 1.62
C GLY A 90 1.64 6.79 0.32
N GLY A 91 0.46 6.15 0.27
CA GLY A 91 -0.06 5.49 -0.93
C GLY A 91 -0.31 6.45 -2.09
N ALA A 92 -0.94 7.60 -1.83
CA ALA A 92 -1.15 8.62 -2.85
C ALA A 92 0.18 9.17 -3.39
N ALA A 93 1.14 9.47 -2.51
CA ALA A 93 2.47 9.90 -2.91
C ALA A 93 3.18 8.82 -3.74
N GLY A 94 3.08 7.55 -3.33
CA GLY A 94 3.65 6.42 -4.06
C GLY A 94 3.04 6.22 -5.45
N ILE A 95 1.71 6.35 -5.57
CA ILE A 95 1.00 6.28 -6.86
C ILE A 95 1.45 7.41 -7.77
N LEU A 96 1.49 8.65 -7.28
CA LEU A 96 1.94 9.81 -8.05
C LEU A 96 3.37 9.62 -8.55
N PHE A 97 4.28 9.21 -7.67
CA PHE A 97 5.67 8.96 -8.02
C PHE A 97 5.79 7.82 -9.04
N GLY A 98 5.05 6.71 -8.84
CA GLY A 98 5.03 5.59 -9.76
C GLY A 98 4.52 5.96 -11.16
N VAL A 99 3.48 6.78 -11.24
CA VAL A 99 2.94 7.28 -12.52
C VAL A 99 3.94 8.22 -13.22
N ILE A 100 4.59 9.12 -12.48
CA ILE A 100 5.59 10.04 -13.05
C ILE A 100 6.77 9.23 -13.62
N VAL A 101 7.35 8.33 -12.83
CA VAL A 101 8.50 7.53 -13.26
C VAL A 101 8.11 6.57 -14.38
N GLY A 102 6.94 5.92 -14.29
CA GLY A 102 6.44 5.01 -15.32
C GLY A 102 6.23 5.71 -16.66
N ASN A 103 5.61 6.89 -16.65
CA ASN A 103 5.42 7.67 -17.88
C ASN A 103 6.74 8.25 -18.43
N ALA A 104 7.68 8.63 -17.58
CA ALA A 104 9.00 9.06 -18.03
C ALA A 104 9.74 7.94 -18.78
N LEU A 105 9.67 6.71 -18.27
CA LEU A 105 10.21 5.54 -18.95
C LEU A 105 9.45 5.22 -20.25
N ALA A 106 8.12 5.35 -20.25
CA ALA A 106 7.30 5.16 -21.43
C ALA A 106 7.68 6.13 -22.56
N VAL A 107 7.90 7.41 -22.24
CA VAL A 107 8.37 8.42 -23.20
C VAL A 107 9.74 8.04 -23.77
N TRP A 108 10.66 7.61 -22.92
CA TRP A 108 11.99 7.17 -23.35
C TRP A 108 11.92 5.96 -24.31
N MET A 109 10.99 5.04 -24.06
CA MET A 109 10.72 3.88 -24.90
C MET A 109 9.82 4.18 -26.10
N LYS A 110 9.42 5.44 -26.33
CA LYS A 110 8.47 5.88 -27.36
C LYS A 110 7.09 5.17 -27.25
N ALA A 111 6.68 4.82 -26.05
CA ALA A 111 5.39 4.26 -25.74
C ALA A 111 4.36 5.34 -25.34
N ALA A 112 3.08 4.98 -25.34
CA ALA A 112 2.01 5.91 -24.97
C ALA A 112 2.03 6.24 -23.47
N ILE A 113 1.74 7.50 -23.14
CA ILE A 113 1.53 7.97 -21.78
C ILE A 113 0.15 7.50 -21.33
N VAL A 114 0.08 6.80 -20.19
CA VAL A 114 -1.17 6.27 -19.64
C VAL A 114 -1.25 6.56 -18.15
N PHE A 115 -2.42 6.96 -17.66
CA PHE A 115 -2.73 6.98 -16.23
C PHE A 115 -3.60 5.76 -15.89
N PRO A 116 -3.11 4.82 -15.10
CA PRO A 116 -3.83 3.59 -14.78
C PRO A 116 -4.82 3.81 -13.63
N TRP A 117 -5.99 4.37 -13.90
CA TRP A 117 -7.01 4.72 -12.90
C TRP A 117 -7.44 3.53 -12.06
N ASP A 118 -7.63 2.36 -12.70
CA ASP A 118 -8.06 1.14 -12.01
C ASP A 118 -7.03 0.68 -10.99
N TRP A 119 -5.75 0.67 -11.38
CA TRP A 119 -4.65 0.30 -10.49
C TRP A 119 -4.42 1.32 -9.37
N ALA A 120 -4.63 2.61 -9.65
CA ALA A 120 -4.56 3.65 -8.64
C ALA A 120 -5.68 3.47 -7.59
N ALA A 121 -6.90 3.17 -8.02
CA ALA A 121 -8.01 2.88 -7.11
C ALA A 121 -7.75 1.64 -6.26
N ILE A 122 -7.29 0.54 -6.88
CA ILE A 122 -6.90 -0.69 -6.15
C ILE A 122 -5.79 -0.37 -5.14
N GLY A 123 -4.79 0.41 -5.52
CA GLY A 123 -3.70 0.82 -4.64
C GLY A 123 -4.20 1.56 -3.40
N LEU A 124 -5.13 2.51 -3.54
CA LEU A 124 -5.73 3.24 -2.42
C LEU A 124 -6.56 2.33 -1.50
N ILE A 125 -7.29 1.37 -2.07
CA ILE A 125 -8.03 0.38 -1.28
C ILE A 125 -7.06 -0.49 -0.46
N VAL A 126 -6.00 -0.98 -1.09
CA VAL A 126 -4.96 -1.78 -0.42
C VAL A 126 -4.29 -0.96 0.69
N CYS A 127 -3.94 0.31 0.46
CA CYS A 127 -3.39 1.19 1.48
C CYS A 127 -4.37 1.38 2.65
N THR A 128 -5.68 1.50 2.37
CA THR A 128 -6.69 1.59 3.44
C THR A 128 -6.71 0.32 4.29
N VAL A 129 -6.72 -0.85 3.68
CA VAL A 129 -6.70 -2.14 4.38
C VAL A 129 -5.43 -2.28 5.24
N ILE A 130 -4.28 -1.88 4.70
CA ILE A 130 -3.01 -1.90 5.42
C ILE A 130 -3.03 -0.91 6.59
N GLY A 131 -3.52 0.31 6.39
CA GLY A 131 -3.65 1.33 7.44
C GLY A 131 -4.52 0.84 8.59
N VAL A 132 -5.66 0.21 8.28
CA VAL A 132 -6.54 -0.41 9.29
C VAL A 132 -5.82 -1.56 10.01
N GLY A 133 -5.22 -2.49 9.26
CA GLY A 133 -4.54 -3.66 9.84
C GLY A 133 -3.36 -3.28 10.73
N ALA A 134 -2.50 -2.37 10.28
CA ALA A 134 -1.34 -1.90 11.03
C ALA A 134 -1.71 -1.01 12.22
N GLY A 135 -2.77 -0.19 12.06
CA GLY A 135 -3.23 0.73 13.09
C GLY A 135 -4.08 0.09 14.18
N LEU A 136 -4.69 -1.07 13.92
CA LEU A 136 -5.64 -1.70 14.85
C LEU A 136 -4.99 -2.05 16.19
N TYR A 137 -3.83 -2.68 16.19
CA TYR A 137 -3.13 -3.07 17.42
C TYR A 137 -2.77 -1.86 18.31
N PRO A 138 -2.07 -0.81 17.81
CA PRO A 138 -1.76 0.37 18.60
C PRO A 138 -3.02 1.13 19.04
N ALA A 139 -4.06 1.22 18.20
CA ALA A 139 -5.32 1.87 18.55
C ALA A 139 -6.04 1.15 19.71
N VAL A 140 -6.09 -0.18 19.69
CA VAL A 140 -6.64 -0.98 20.80
C VAL A 140 -5.80 -0.78 22.07
N LYS A 141 -4.48 -0.78 21.96
CA LYS A 141 -3.58 -0.53 23.11
C LYS A 141 -3.85 0.85 23.72
N ALA A 142 -3.92 1.91 22.90
CA ALA A 142 -4.26 3.26 23.35
C ALA A 142 -5.63 3.30 24.05
N SER A 143 -6.64 2.63 23.48
CA SER A 143 -7.99 2.61 24.03
C SER A 143 -8.12 1.86 25.36
N ARG A 144 -7.16 1.02 25.72
CA ARG A 144 -7.15 0.23 26.96
C ARG A 144 -6.26 0.82 28.07
N LEU A 145 -5.53 1.89 27.83
CA LEU A 145 -4.70 2.55 28.85
C LEU A 145 -5.53 2.90 30.10
N ASP A 146 -4.97 2.65 31.28
CA ASP A 146 -5.61 3.04 32.53
C ASP A 146 -5.35 4.53 32.80
N PRO A 147 -6.40 5.34 33.10
CA PRO A 147 -6.24 6.77 33.36
C PRO A 147 -5.31 7.04 34.57
N ILE A 148 -5.35 6.19 35.60
CA ILE A 148 -4.55 6.40 36.82
C ILE A 148 -3.07 6.16 36.52
N GLU A 149 -2.73 5.08 35.83
CA GLU A 149 -1.35 4.79 35.42
C GLU A 149 -0.84 5.81 34.41
N SER A 150 -1.68 6.23 33.47
CA SER A 150 -1.32 7.20 32.41
C SER A 150 -0.99 8.58 32.96
N LEU A 151 -1.59 9.01 34.09
CA LEU A 151 -1.31 10.29 34.76
C LEU A 151 -0.07 10.23 35.65
N ARG A 152 0.38 9.03 36.02
CA ARG A 152 1.56 8.79 36.86
C ARG A 152 2.84 8.60 36.03
N PHE A 153 2.70 8.52 34.70
CA PHE A 153 3.82 8.38 33.79
C PHE A 153 4.57 9.71 33.67
N GLU A 154 5.83 9.75 34.17
CA GLU A 154 6.80 10.81 33.96
C GLU A 154 7.69 10.53 32.76
#